data_5981bc2c1a3780e082805485dd4e4361
#
_entry.id   5981bc2c1a3780e082805485dd4e4361
#
_cell.length_a   1.000
_cell.length_b   1.000
_cell.length_c   1.000
_cell.angle_alpha   90.00
_cell.angle_beta   90.00
_cell.angle_gamma   90.00
#
_symmetry.space_group_name_H-M   'P 1'
#
loop_
_entity.id
_entity.type
_entity.pdbx_description
1 polymer ?
#
loop_
_entity_poly.entity_id
_entity_poly.type
_entity_poly.pdbx_seq_one_letter_code
_entity_poly.pdbx_strand_id
1 'polypeptide(L)'
;MTRLVLELIRPYRGWLIIVFVAMLLETAMSIAAPWPLKIILDNVVGKHKLPEFLSWLRDFSSGEHTLALAGVAAAGAVIIAVIGAVAGYIDNYYTESVAQYVANDLRQRVYHHLQRLSLKYYDTHQIGNMLSTITSDVGTIQSFASTALLSILVDSLTIIGMVGVMLYLNWDFALVAVGVTPFLLLFVARFKKAVKKATHEVRKHQSDIVAVVQQGLESVRSVKAFGRQEMEEGRLDEVSHETVKAALKARRVKSLLSPIVSITVSLCVGFVLWRGAGLIIRDAMTIGALTVFLSYLNKFFKPVQDLAKMTNVIAQAAVGMERIQAILDTDTIIPQKPDARDPGKLRGEIVFEHVAFAYDPAAPVLRDINLTIKPGQRVGVCGPTGGGKSTVLSLIPRFYDPTQGRVLIDGVEVADYKLDGLRGQIGSVV
;
A
#
# COMPACT_ATOMS: atom_id res chain seq x y z
N MET A 1 -7.94 -6.28 -11.91
CA MET A 1 -7.67 -5.78 -10.54
C MET A 1 -8.30 -6.66 -9.45
N THR A 2 -9.61 -6.74 -9.34
CA THR A 2 -10.32 -7.53 -8.32
C THR A 2 -9.98 -9.03 -8.32
N ARG A 3 -9.78 -9.64 -9.49
CA ARG A 3 -9.48 -11.08 -9.60
C ARG A 3 -8.11 -11.44 -9.01
N LEU A 4 -7.07 -10.67 -9.31
CA LEU A 4 -5.71 -10.89 -8.76
C LEU A 4 -5.71 -10.78 -7.23
N VAL A 5 -6.35 -9.74 -6.68
CA VAL A 5 -6.47 -9.53 -5.24
C VAL A 5 -7.22 -10.68 -4.57
N LEU A 6 -8.33 -11.13 -5.16
CA LEU A 6 -9.11 -12.26 -4.63
C LEU A 6 -8.32 -13.57 -4.66
N GLU A 7 -7.54 -13.83 -5.71
CA GLU A 7 -6.67 -15.00 -5.79
C GLU A 7 -5.60 -14.99 -4.70
N LEU A 8 -4.97 -13.84 -4.45
CA LEU A 8 -3.92 -13.70 -3.43
C LEU A 8 -4.45 -13.80 -1.99
N ILE A 9 -5.68 -13.35 -1.75
CA ILE A 9 -6.31 -13.36 -0.43
C ILE A 9 -6.93 -14.73 -0.09
N ARG A 10 -7.34 -15.50 -1.09
CA ARG A 10 -8.05 -16.78 -0.91
C ARG A 10 -7.36 -17.79 0.02
N PRO A 11 -6.02 -17.97 0.01
CA PRO A 11 -5.34 -18.87 0.93
C PRO A 11 -5.49 -18.46 2.40
N TYR A 12 -5.64 -17.16 2.68
CA TYR A 12 -5.64 -16.56 4.02
C TYR A 12 -7.04 -16.33 4.60
N ARG A 13 -8.09 -16.89 3.98
CA ARG A 13 -9.50 -16.70 4.39
C ARG A 13 -9.77 -17.02 5.85
N GLY A 14 -9.09 -18.02 6.44
CA GLY A 14 -9.25 -18.35 7.85
C GLY A 14 -8.75 -17.24 8.77
N TRP A 15 -7.60 -16.63 8.44
CA TRP A 15 -7.06 -15.50 9.20
C TRP A 15 -7.92 -14.24 9.05
N LEU A 16 -8.50 -14.03 7.87
CA LEU A 16 -9.43 -12.92 7.63
C LEU A 16 -10.70 -13.04 8.45
N ILE A 17 -11.20 -14.26 8.70
CA ILE A 17 -12.35 -14.48 9.61
C ILE A 17 -11.96 -14.11 11.04
N ILE A 18 -10.75 -14.51 11.51
CA ILE A 18 -10.25 -14.13 12.84
C ILE A 18 -10.16 -12.61 12.97
N VAL A 19 -9.57 -11.95 11.97
CA VAL A 19 -9.47 -10.48 11.88
C VAL A 19 -10.86 -9.86 11.96
N PHE A 20 -11.79 -10.31 11.15
CA PHE A 20 -13.16 -9.77 11.12
C PHE A 20 -13.89 -9.91 12.48
N VAL A 21 -13.76 -11.06 13.14
CA VAL A 21 -14.34 -11.27 14.48
C VAL A 21 -13.65 -10.38 15.51
N ALA A 22 -12.33 -10.27 15.47
CA ALA A 22 -11.56 -9.39 16.36
C ALA A 22 -11.96 -7.91 16.17
N MET A 23 -12.10 -7.45 14.92
CA MET A 23 -12.59 -6.10 14.59
C MET A 23 -13.99 -5.82 15.17
N LEU A 24 -14.93 -6.75 15.00
CA LEU A 24 -16.27 -6.60 15.54
C LEU A 24 -16.23 -6.51 17.07
N LEU A 25 -15.41 -7.33 17.71
CA LEU A 25 -15.24 -7.32 19.15
C LEU A 25 -14.57 -6.03 19.65
N GLU A 26 -13.51 -5.58 19.00
CA GLU A 26 -12.84 -4.30 19.30
C GLU A 26 -13.80 -3.12 19.16
N THR A 27 -14.56 -3.07 18.05
CA THR A 27 -15.57 -2.03 17.81
C THR A 27 -16.66 -2.06 18.87
N ALA A 28 -17.17 -3.24 19.24
CA ALA A 28 -18.16 -3.39 20.28
C ALA A 28 -17.63 -2.91 21.65
N MET A 29 -16.39 -3.27 22.00
CA MET A 29 -15.74 -2.80 23.24
C MET A 29 -15.49 -1.28 23.22
N SER A 30 -15.10 -0.72 22.09
CA SER A 30 -14.93 0.74 21.93
C SER A 30 -16.23 1.52 22.14
N ILE A 31 -17.36 0.96 21.66
CA ILE A 31 -18.71 1.51 21.85
C ILE A 31 -19.17 1.29 23.31
N ALA A 32 -18.87 0.15 23.92
CA ALA A 32 -19.24 -0.15 25.30
C ALA A 32 -18.43 0.65 26.33
N ALA A 33 -17.23 1.13 25.98
CA ALA A 33 -16.29 1.76 26.93
C ALA A 33 -16.85 2.92 27.77
N PRO A 34 -17.74 3.81 27.31
CA PRO A 34 -18.32 4.87 28.14
C PRO A 34 -19.46 4.40 29.05
N TRP A 35 -20.02 3.21 28.86
CA TRP A 35 -21.23 2.75 29.59
C TRP A 35 -21.01 2.50 31.08
N PRO A 36 -19.88 1.93 31.55
CA PRO A 36 -19.61 1.78 32.97
C PRO A 36 -19.67 3.11 33.71
N LEU A 37 -19.13 4.17 33.13
CA LEU A 37 -19.19 5.51 33.74
C LEU A 37 -20.64 6.04 33.80
N LYS A 38 -21.44 5.78 32.76
CA LYS A 38 -22.87 6.10 32.76
C LYS A 38 -23.58 5.41 33.93
N ILE A 39 -23.34 4.10 34.13
CA ILE A 39 -23.93 3.34 35.22
C ILE A 39 -23.58 3.97 36.59
N ILE A 40 -22.33 4.35 36.80
CA ILE A 40 -21.93 5.01 38.05
C ILE A 40 -22.66 6.33 38.21
N LEU A 41 -22.65 7.21 37.20
CA LEU A 41 -23.27 8.53 37.29
C LEU A 41 -24.79 8.49 37.46
N ASP A 42 -25.48 7.63 36.73
CA ASP A 42 -26.94 7.60 36.74
C ASP A 42 -27.50 6.74 37.87
N ASN A 43 -26.92 5.56 38.17
CA ASN A 43 -27.50 4.61 39.06
C ASN A 43 -26.90 4.62 40.46
N VAL A 44 -25.59 4.95 40.61
CA VAL A 44 -24.93 5.08 41.91
C VAL A 44 -25.13 6.47 42.49
N VAL A 45 -24.82 7.53 41.71
CA VAL A 45 -24.89 8.94 42.17
C VAL A 45 -26.31 9.48 42.00
N GLY A 46 -26.90 9.30 40.80
CA GLY A 46 -28.20 9.86 40.43
C GLY A 46 -29.40 9.07 40.93
N LYS A 47 -29.23 7.84 41.48
CA LYS A 47 -30.27 6.96 41.98
C LYS A 47 -31.39 6.64 40.96
N HIS A 48 -31.10 6.73 39.66
CA HIS A 48 -32.02 6.34 38.59
C HIS A 48 -32.12 4.81 38.49
N LYS A 49 -33.25 4.31 37.93
CA LYS A 49 -33.44 2.88 37.70
C LYS A 49 -32.47 2.35 36.63
N LEU A 50 -31.93 1.15 36.85
CA LEU A 50 -31.10 0.44 35.89
C LEU A 50 -31.86 0.18 34.58
N PRO A 51 -31.21 0.26 33.40
CA PRO A 51 -31.78 -0.17 32.13
C PRO A 51 -32.20 -1.65 32.17
N GLU A 52 -33.23 -2.01 31.39
CA GLU A 52 -33.78 -3.40 31.41
C GLU A 52 -32.76 -4.47 31.05
N PHE A 53 -31.83 -4.24 30.18
CA PHE A 53 -30.77 -5.19 29.82
C PHE A 53 -29.74 -5.45 30.95
N LEU A 54 -29.72 -4.61 32.01
CA LEU A 54 -28.90 -4.77 33.21
C LEU A 54 -29.76 -5.17 34.43
N SER A 55 -30.99 -5.65 34.22
CA SER A 55 -31.91 -6.01 35.30
C SER A 55 -31.35 -7.07 36.25
N TRP A 56 -30.41 -7.92 35.79
CA TRP A 56 -29.69 -8.89 36.61
C TRP A 56 -28.78 -8.26 37.67
N LEU A 57 -28.41 -6.98 37.52
CA LEU A 57 -27.67 -6.18 38.52
C LEU A 57 -28.58 -5.45 39.50
N ARG A 58 -29.89 -5.65 39.43
CA ARG A 58 -30.88 -4.94 40.26
C ARG A 58 -30.70 -5.20 41.74
N ASP A 59 -30.26 -6.42 42.11
CA ASP A 59 -30.02 -6.81 43.50
C ASP A 59 -28.84 -6.05 44.12
N PHE A 60 -27.90 -5.57 43.31
CA PHE A 60 -26.81 -4.72 43.76
C PHE A 60 -27.17 -3.21 43.83
N SER A 61 -28.37 -2.83 43.39
CA SER A 61 -28.85 -1.44 43.32
C SER A 61 -29.65 -1.01 44.56
N SER A 62 -29.94 -1.90 45.51
CA SER A 62 -30.77 -1.62 46.68
C SER A 62 -29.91 -1.16 47.89
N GLY A 63 -30.09 0.08 48.31
CA GLY A 63 -29.69 0.70 49.58
C GLY A 63 -28.24 0.50 50.03
N GLU A 64 -27.94 -0.57 50.77
CA GLU A 64 -26.59 -0.83 51.32
C GLU A 64 -25.54 -1.28 50.31
N HIS A 65 -25.93 -1.64 49.03
CA HIS A 65 -25.06 -2.22 48.03
C HIS A 65 -24.67 -1.27 46.91
N THR A 66 -24.91 0.03 47.03
CA THR A 66 -24.59 1.05 46.00
C THR A 66 -23.09 1.09 45.68
N LEU A 67 -22.24 0.88 46.70
CA LEU A 67 -20.80 0.81 46.52
C LEU A 67 -20.36 -0.46 45.75
N ALA A 68 -21.08 -1.56 45.96
CA ALA A 68 -20.85 -2.80 45.21
C ALA A 68 -21.19 -2.64 43.73
N LEU A 69 -22.27 -1.91 43.38
CA LEU A 69 -22.61 -1.58 41.99
C LEU A 69 -21.54 -0.75 41.33
N ALA A 70 -20.96 0.23 42.03
CA ALA A 70 -19.84 0.99 41.54
C ALA A 70 -18.60 0.11 41.29
N GLY A 71 -18.34 -0.87 42.19
CA GLY A 71 -17.25 -1.84 42.02
C GLY A 71 -17.46 -2.75 40.80
N VAL A 72 -18.69 -3.23 40.59
CA VAL A 72 -19.02 -4.03 39.38
C VAL A 72 -18.88 -3.21 38.12
N ALA A 73 -19.34 -1.96 38.11
CA ALA A 73 -19.16 -1.07 36.94
C ALA A 73 -17.69 -0.78 36.66
N ALA A 74 -16.87 -0.54 37.70
CA ALA A 74 -15.44 -0.34 37.56
C ALA A 74 -14.74 -1.62 37.05
N ALA A 75 -15.07 -2.79 37.57
CA ALA A 75 -14.59 -4.08 37.06
C ALA A 75 -14.99 -4.29 35.58
N GLY A 76 -16.24 -3.95 35.24
CA GLY A 76 -16.75 -3.98 33.86
C GLY A 76 -15.95 -3.09 32.92
N ALA A 77 -15.54 -1.88 33.36
CA ALA A 77 -14.68 -1.00 32.58
C ALA A 77 -13.31 -1.64 32.29
N VAL A 78 -12.71 -2.28 33.28
CA VAL A 78 -11.43 -3.00 33.13
C VAL A 78 -11.60 -4.19 32.18
N ILE A 79 -12.66 -4.97 32.32
CA ILE A 79 -12.93 -6.12 31.45
C ILE A 79 -13.12 -5.66 30.01
N ILE A 80 -13.90 -4.60 29.76
CA ILE A 80 -14.10 -4.01 28.42
C ILE A 80 -12.76 -3.56 27.85
N ALA A 81 -11.91 -2.90 28.65
CA ALA A 81 -10.61 -2.45 28.21
C ALA A 81 -9.67 -3.62 27.87
N VAL A 82 -9.64 -4.66 28.70
CA VAL A 82 -8.80 -5.87 28.47
C VAL A 82 -9.27 -6.62 27.22
N ILE A 83 -10.57 -6.87 27.07
CA ILE A 83 -11.12 -7.56 25.90
C ILE A 83 -10.83 -6.72 24.64
N GLY A 84 -11.04 -5.40 24.69
CA GLY A 84 -10.75 -4.50 23.58
C GLY A 84 -9.26 -4.50 23.20
N ALA A 85 -8.36 -4.48 24.19
CA ALA A 85 -6.91 -4.53 23.96
C ALA A 85 -6.47 -5.88 23.34
N VAL A 86 -6.99 -6.99 23.83
CA VAL A 86 -6.71 -8.33 23.28
C VAL A 86 -7.27 -8.45 21.86
N ALA A 87 -8.49 -7.99 21.62
CA ALA A 87 -9.09 -7.98 20.29
C ALA A 87 -8.27 -7.11 19.31
N GLY A 88 -7.87 -5.91 19.71
CA GLY A 88 -7.02 -5.04 18.91
C GLY A 88 -5.62 -5.62 18.65
N TYR A 89 -5.02 -6.33 19.61
CA TYR A 89 -3.78 -7.05 19.38
C TYR A 89 -3.96 -8.15 18.32
N ILE A 90 -5.01 -8.96 18.44
CA ILE A 90 -5.33 -10.03 17.48
C ILE A 90 -5.55 -9.43 16.08
N ASP A 91 -6.38 -8.40 15.99
CA ASP A 91 -6.67 -7.70 14.74
C ASP A 91 -5.37 -7.20 14.08
N ASN A 92 -4.58 -6.40 14.78
CA ASN A 92 -3.34 -5.84 14.23
C ASN A 92 -2.34 -6.92 13.83
N TYR A 93 -2.14 -7.97 14.64
CA TYR A 93 -1.19 -9.03 14.37
C TYR A 93 -1.56 -9.84 13.13
N TYR A 94 -2.80 -10.33 13.04
CA TYR A 94 -3.25 -11.14 11.91
C TYR A 94 -3.39 -10.33 10.63
N THR A 95 -3.82 -9.09 10.73
CA THR A 95 -3.88 -8.13 9.61
C THR A 95 -2.51 -7.90 8.99
N GLU A 96 -1.52 -7.54 9.81
CA GLU A 96 -0.16 -7.33 9.33
C GLU A 96 0.41 -8.63 8.77
N SER A 97 0.15 -9.77 9.42
CA SER A 97 0.60 -11.07 8.94
C SER A 97 0.05 -11.39 7.55
N VAL A 98 -1.26 -11.23 7.34
CA VAL A 98 -1.89 -11.44 6.01
C VAL A 98 -1.27 -10.50 4.98
N ALA A 99 -1.10 -9.23 5.30
CA ALA A 99 -0.51 -8.26 4.39
C ALA A 99 0.94 -8.62 4.00
N GLN A 100 1.75 -9.11 4.95
CA GLN A 100 3.13 -9.55 4.70
C GLN A 100 3.16 -10.80 3.79
N TYR A 101 2.31 -11.79 4.04
CA TYR A 101 2.26 -12.99 3.21
C TYR A 101 1.75 -12.67 1.79
N VAL A 102 0.69 -11.88 1.65
CA VAL A 102 0.18 -11.44 0.35
C VAL A 102 1.25 -10.66 -0.43
N ALA A 103 2.00 -9.78 0.24
CA ALA A 103 3.09 -9.05 -0.39
C ALA A 103 4.23 -9.98 -0.82
N ASN A 104 4.57 -10.99 -0.01
CA ASN A 104 5.57 -11.99 -0.37
C ASN A 104 5.14 -12.81 -1.59
N ASP A 105 3.91 -13.31 -1.60
CA ASP A 105 3.37 -14.08 -2.73
C ASP A 105 3.35 -13.25 -4.01
N LEU A 106 3.00 -11.96 -3.90
CA LEU A 106 3.01 -11.04 -5.03
C LEU A 106 4.43 -10.81 -5.54
N ARG A 107 5.43 -10.61 -4.64
CA ARG A 107 6.85 -10.47 -5.02
C ARG A 107 7.35 -11.72 -5.76
N GLN A 108 7.05 -12.90 -5.22
CA GLN A 108 7.45 -14.16 -5.85
C GLN A 108 6.79 -14.32 -7.22
N ARG A 109 5.51 -14.01 -7.35
CA ARG A 109 4.77 -14.10 -8.62
C ARG A 109 5.34 -13.15 -9.68
N VAL A 110 5.59 -11.89 -9.32
CA VAL A 110 6.19 -10.89 -10.22
C VAL A 110 7.60 -11.29 -10.60
N TYR A 111 8.43 -11.69 -9.64
CA TYR A 111 9.81 -12.11 -9.90
C TYR A 111 9.88 -13.35 -10.79
N HIS A 112 9.06 -14.36 -10.50
CA HIS A 112 8.96 -15.56 -11.31
C HIS A 112 8.53 -15.25 -12.76
N HIS A 113 7.59 -14.32 -12.93
CA HIS A 113 7.17 -13.89 -14.27
C HIS A 113 8.29 -13.14 -14.99
N LEU A 114 8.95 -12.18 -14.32
CA LEU A 114 10.08 -11.46 -14.87
C LEU A 114 11.18 -12.41 -15.34
N GLN A 115 11.57 -13.43 -14.56
CA GLN A 115 12.61 -14.40 -14.96
C GLN A 115 12.27 -15.19 -16.23
N ARG A 116 11.03 -15.22 -16.65
CA ARG A 116 10.55 -15.91 -17.87
C ARG A 116 10.36 -15.00 -19.07
N LEU A 117 10.38 -13.67 -18.87
CA LEU A 117 10.28 -12.73 -19.97
C LEU A 117 11.51 -12.81 -20.88
N SER A 118 11.31 -12.53 -22.18
CA SER A 118 12.38 -12.50 -23.19
C SER A 118 13.34 -11.33 -22.93
N LEU A 119 14.58 -11.44 -23.42
CA LEU A 119 15.54 -10.32 -23.36
C LEU A 119 15.03 -9.06 -24.04
N LYS A 120 14.17 -9.18 -25.06
CA LYS A 120 13.52 -8.04 -25.72
C LYS A 120 12.80 -7.11 -24.74
N TYR A 121 12.19 -7.69 -23.68
CA TYR A 121 11.57 -6.86 -22.64
C TYR A 121 12.60 -6.04 -21.86
N TYR A 122 13.73 -6.67 -21.50
CA TYR A 122 14.81 -6.02 -20.76
C TYR A 122 15.56 -4.96 -21.57
N ASP A 123 15.65 -5.12 -22.89
CA ASP A 123 16.26 -4.12 -23.78
C ASP A 123 15.44 -2.83 -23.88
N THR A 124 14.12 -2.94 -23.68
CA THR A 124 13.18 -1.80 -23.79
C THR A 124 12.77 -1.20 -22.47
N HIS A 125 13.03 -1.87 -21.35
CA HIS A 125 12.61 -1.44 -20.02
C HIS A 125 13.80 -1.31 -19.07
N GLN A 126 13.82 -0.23 -18.30
CA GLN A 126 14.87 0.01 -17.31
C GLN A 126 14.73 -0.94 -16.11
N ILE A 127 15.81 -1.61 -15.73
CA ILE A 127 15.87 -2.52 -14.56
C ILE A 127 15.46 -1.78 -13.28
N GLY A 128 15.80 -0.50 -13.13
CA GLY A 128 15.41 0.32 -11.99
C GLY A 128 13.89 0.42 -11.77
N ASN A 129 13.12 0.48 -12.86
CA ASN A 129 11.66 0.51 -12.78
C ASN A 129 11.10 -0.84 -12.30
N MET A 130 11.67 -1.96 -12.78
CA MET A 130 11.28 -3.32 -12.34
C MET A 130 11.58 -3.53 -10.85
N LEU A 131 12.77 -3.09 -10.40
CA LEU A 131 13.16 -3.11 -8.99
C LEU A 131 12.20 -2.27 -8.14
N SER A 132 11.86 -1.06 -8.59
CA SER A 132 10.87 -0.20 -7.91
C SER A 132 9.50 -0.89 -7.81
N THR A 133 9.08 -1.59 -8.85
CA THR A 133 7.80 -2.31 -8.83
C THR A 133 7.80 -3.46 -7.82
N ILE A 134 8.87 -4.28 -7.78
CA ILE A 134 8.98 -5.41 -6.82
C ILE A 134 9.08 -4.92 -5.36
N THR A 135 9.73 -3.79 -5.13
CA THR A 135 10.00 -3.29 -3.78
C THR A 135 8.95 -2.27 -3.33
N SER A 136 8.84 -1.16 -4.02
CA SER A 136 8.01 -0.01 -3.62
C SER A 136 6.53 -0.22 -3.91
N ASP A 137 6.17 -0.68 -5.14
CA ASP A 137 4.76 -0.83 -5.50
C ASP A 137 4.12 -1.98 -4.73
N VAL A 138 4.82 -3.12 -4.55
CA VAL A 138 4.36 -4.21 -3.67
C VAL A 138 4.25 -3.76 -2.22
N GLY A 139 5.21 -2.96 -1.71
CA GLY A 139 5.13 -2.36 -0.37
C GLY A 139 3.92 -1.43 -0.20
N THR A 140 3.56 -0.69 -1.24
CA THR A 140 2.36 0.17 -1.24
C THR A 140 1.07 -0.65 -1.18
N ILE A 141 1.01 -1.77 -1.91
CA ILE A 141 -0.13 -2.71 -1.85
C ILE A 141 -0.21 -3.37 -0.48
N GLN A 142 0.92 -3.78 0.09
CA GLN A 142 0.99 -4.29 1.46
C GLN A 142 0.40 -3.28 2.46
N SER A 143 0.87 -2.03 2.41
CA SER A 143 0.36 -0.96 3.28
C SER A 143 -1.13 -0.68 3.08
N PHE A 144 -1.64 -0.83 1.86
CA PHE A 144 -3.06 -0.76 1.58
C PHE A 144 -3.83 -1.91 2.24
N ALA A 145 -3.33 -3.13 2.11
CA ALA A 145 -3.97 -4.32 2.69
C ALA A 145 -3.95 -4.29 4.23
N SER A 146 -2.82 -3.90 4.85
CA SER A 146 -2.66 -3.89 6.31
C SER A 146 -3.32 -2.70 7.00
N THR A 147 -3.37 -1.54 6.34
CA THR A 147 -3.80 -0.31 7.01
C THR A 147 -5.11 0.23 6.46
N ALA A 148 -5.25 0.34 5.13
CA ALA A 148 -6.37 1.07 4.58
C ALA A 148 -7.65 0.25 4.52
N LEU A 149 -7.60 -1.00 4.06
CA LEU A 149 -8.80 -1.82 3.85
C LEU A 149 -9.52 -2.08 5.18
N LEU A 150 -8.77 -2.43 6.21
CA LEU A 150 -9.31 -2.78 7.52
C LEU A 150 -9.71 -1.55 8.32
N SER A 151 -8.88 -0.50 8.32
CA SER A 151 -9.28 0.78 8.94
C SER A 151 -10.58 1.32 8.35
N ILE A 152 -10.80 1.21 7.05
CA ILE A 152 -12.07 1.63 6.43
C ILE A 152 -13.24 0.84 7.02
N LEU A 153 -13.10 -0.48 7.19
CA LEU A 153 -14.15 -1.32 7.77
C LEU A 153 -14.38 -1.00 9.25
N VAL A 154 -13.32 -0.96 10.07
CA VAL A 154 -13.39 -0.64 11.51
C VAL A 154 -13.98 0.75 11.71
N ASP A 155 -13.44 1.75 11.02
CA ASP A 155 -13.88 3.14 11.15
C ASP A 155 -15.35 3.30 10.73
N SER A 156 -15.76 2.64 9.63
CA SER A 156 -17.15 2.66 9.19
C SER A 156 -18.09 2.00 10.19
N LEU A 157 -17.73 0.81 10.69
CA LEU A 157 -18.51 0.12 11.73
C LEU A 157 -18.60 0.92 13.01
N THR A 158 -17.48 1.53 13.42
CA THR A 158 -17.41 2.38 14.62
C THR A 158 -18.30 3.61 14.47
N ILE A 159 -18.26 4.30 13.32
CA ILE A 159 -19.13 5.44 13.02
C ILE A 159 -20.60 5.02 13.05
N ILE A 160 -20.96 3.93 12.35
CA ILE A 160 -22.35 3.43 12.32
C ILE A 160 -22.82 3.05 13.72
N GLY A 161 -21.99 2.32 14.48
CA GLY A 161 -22.32 1.93 15.84
C GLY A 161 -22.47 3.14 16.79
N MET A 162 -21.53 4.09 16.74
CA MET A 162 -21.63 5.30 17.57
C MET A 162 -22.85 6.14 17.20
N VAL A 163 -23.13 6.37 15.92
CA VAL A 163 -24.32 7.11 15.45
C VAL A 163 -25.59 6.37 15.90
N GLY A 164 -25.65 5.05 15.78
CA GLY A 164 -26.78 4.26 16.24
C GLY A 164 -27.06 4.44 17.73
N VAL A 165 -26.03 4.38 18.57
CA VAL A 165 -26.19 4.60 20.02
C VAL A 165 -26.51 6.06 20.33
N MET A 166 -25.91 7.02 19.64
CA MET A 166 -26.22 8.45 19.82
C MET A 166 -27.69 8.76 19.46
N LEU A 167 -28.22 8.17 18.39
CA LEU A 167 -29.63 8.29 18.00
C LEU A 167 -30.55 7.67 19.05
N TYR A 168 -30.16 6.53 19.63
CA TYR A 168 -30.92 5.86 20.70
C TYR A 168 -30.95 6.71 21.99
N LEU A 169 -29.83 7.35 22.36
CA LEU A 169 -29.72 8.19 23.55
C LEU A 169 -30.48 9.51 23.40
N ASN A 170 -30.27 10.21 22.31
CA ASN A 170 -30.96 11.47 21.99
C ASN A 170 -30.79 11.82 20.51
N TRP A 171 -31.87 11.77 19.76
CA TRP A 171 -31.87 12.00 18.32
C TRP A 171 -31.50 13.45 17.92
N ASP A 172 -31.89 14.46 18.74
CA ASP A 172 -31.59 15.89 18.48
C ASP A 172 -30.07 16.13 18.47
N PHE A 173 -29.36 15.58 19.46
CA PHE A 173 -27.90 15.71 19.54
C PHE A 173 -27.16 14.90 18.50
N ALA A 174 -27.70 13.72 18.15
CA ALA A 174 -27.14 12.90 17.08
C ALA A 174 -27.20 13.65 15.75
N LEU A 175 -28.30 14.36 15.45
CA LEU A 175 -28.43 15.19 14.26
C LEU A 175 -27.40 16.32 14.23
N VAL A 176 -27.06 16.93 15.36
CA VAL A 176 -26.01 17.96 15.43
C VAL A 176 -24.65 17.35 15.07
N ALA A 177 -24.29 16.20 15.65
CA ALA A 177 -23.03 15.52 15.36
C ALA A 177 -22.93 15.10 13.89
N VAL A 178 -23.99 14.50 13.36
CA VAL A 178 -24.08 14.08 11.97
C VAL A 178 -24.09 15.29 11.01
N GLY A 179 -24.78 16.38 11.36
CA GLY A 179 -24.86 17.61 10.56
C GLY A 179 -23.53 18.37 10.44
N VAL A 180 -22.67 18.28 11.46
CA VAL A 180 -21.33 18.88 11.41
C VAL A 180 -20.37 18.06 10.54
N THR A 181 -20.59 16.76 10.39
CA THR A 181 -19.72 15.85 9.63
C THR A 181 -19.58 16.26 8.16
N PRO A 182 -20.63 16.51 7.37
CA PRO A 182 -20.48 16.94 5.97
C PRO A 182 -19.77 18.29 5.85
N PHE A 183 -19.96 19.21 6.80
CA PHE A 183 -19.22 20.47 6.83
C PHE A 183 -17.73 20.24 7.03
N LEU A 184 -17.33 19.38 7.97
CA LEU A 184 -15.94 18.99 8.18
C LEU A 184 -15.35 18.28 6.97
N LEU A 185 -16.07 17.34 6.36
CA LEU A 185 -15.63 16.63 5.17
C LEU A 185 -15.39 17.59 4.00
N LEU A 186 -16.29 18.52 3.77
CA LEU A 186 -16.18 19.54 2.72
C LEU A 186 -14.99 20.48 2.97
N PHE A 187 -14.79 20.88 4.23
CA PHE A 187 -13.63 21.67 4.65
C PHE A 187 -12.33 20.90 4.41
N VAL A 188 -12.23 19.65 4.89
CA VAL A 188 -11.05 18.79 4.69
C VAL A 188 -10.78 18.57 3.20
N ALA A 189 -11.81 18.32 2.39
CA ALA A 189 -11.67 18.14 0.95
C ALA A 189 -11.13 19.40 0.24
N ARG A 190 -11.63 20.59 0.63
CA ARG A 190 -11.11 21.86 0.08
C ARG A 190 -9.68 22.14 0.54
N PHE A 191 -9.37 21.83 1.80
CA PHE A 191 -8.05 21.99 2.38
C PHE A 191 -7.02 21.04 1.74
N LYS A 192 -7.44 19.82 1.37
CA LYS A 192 -6.62 18.83 0.66
C LYS A 192 -6.00 19.39 -0.63
N LYS A 193 -6.73 20.25 -1.37
CA LYS A 193 -6.20 20.90 -2.59
C LYS A 193 -5.02 21.82 -2.27
N ALA A 194 -5.13 22.64 -1.20
CA ALA A 194 -4.05 23.53 -0.76
C ALA A 194 -2.82 22.77 -0.30
N VAL A 195 -3.02 21.71 0.51
CA VAL A 195 -1.94 20.82 0.97
C VAL A 195 -1.28 20.13 -0.23
N LYS A 196 -2.06 19.60 -1.18
CA LYS A 196 -1.53 18.94 -2.39
C LYS A 196 -0.64 19.89 -3.20
N LYS A 197 -1.08 21.14 -3.43
CA LYS A 197 -0.29 22.15 -4.14
C LYS A 197 1.03 22.45 -3.42
N ALA A 198 0.98 22.69 -2.11
CA ALA A 198 2.17 22.97 -1.33
C ALA A 198 3.15 21.78 -1.28
N THR A 199 2.64 20.55 -1.16
CA THR A 199 3.47 19.34 -1.20
C THR A 199 4.10 19.10 -2.57
N HIS A 200 3.42 19.48 -3.66
CA HIS A 200 3.98 19.37 -5.00
C HIS A 200 5.19 20.31 -5.19
N GLU A 201 5.13 21.53 -4.66
CA GLU A 201 6.28 22.46 -4.67
C GLU A 201 7.48 21.86 -3.91
N VAL A 202 7.24 21.25 -2.74
CA VAL A 202 8.32 20.58 -1.98
C VAL A 202 8.95 19.45 -2.79
N ARG A 203 8.14 18.61 -3.45
CA ARG A 203 8.66 17.51 -4.28
C ARG A 203 9.47 18.01 -5.46
N LYS A 204 9.07 19.12 -6.08
CA LYS A 204 9.85 19.75 -7.15
C LYS A 204 11.25 20.11 -6.66
N HIS A 205 11.36 20.86 -5.56
CA HIS A 205 12.67 21.24 -5.00
C HIS A 205 13.48 20.04 -4.49
N GLN A 206 12.82 18.97 -3.98
CA GLN A 206 13.53 17.74 -3.66
C GLN A 206 14.13 17.06 -4.91
N SER A 207 13.44 17.11 -6.06
CA SER A 207 14.00 16.62 -7.32
C SER A 207 15.19 17.47 -7.78
N ASP A 208 15.16 18.79 -7.55
CA ASP A 208 16.27 19.69 -7.85
C ASP A 208 17.51 19.34 -7.00
N ILE A 209 17.35 19.00 -5.71
CA ILE A 209 18.44 18.49 -4.85
C ILE A 209 19.04 17.22 -5.46
N VAL A 210 18.19 16.25 -5.82
CA VAL A 210 18.66 14.97 -6.40
C VAL A 210 19.47 15.23 -7.67
N ALA A 211 18.99 16.13 -8.54
CA ALA A 211 19.68 16.47 -9.77
C ALA A 211 21.06 17.12 -9.50
N VAL A 212 21.14 18.07 -8.55
CA VAL A 212 22.42 18.73 -8.19
C VAL A 212 23.39 17.72 -7.60
N VAL A 213 22.95 16.87 -6.67
CA VAL A 213 23.80 15.83 -6.05
C VAL A 213 24.26 14.82 -7.09
N GLN A 214 23.38 14.35 -7.96
CA GLN A 214 23.73 13.42 -9.03
C GLN A 214 24.78 14.03 -9.96
N GLN A 215 24.57 15.26 -10.44
CA GLN A 215 25.51 15.96 -11.32
C GLN A 215 26.87 16.18 -10.65
N GLY A 216 26.88 16.59 -9.36
CA GLY A 216 28.12 16.79 -8.59
C GLY A 216 28.91 15.50 -8.39
N LEU A 217 28.21 14.38 -8.12
CA LEU A 217 28.86 13.07 -7.95
C LEU A 217 29.34 12.48 -9.28
N GLU A 218 28.59 12.60 -10.36
CA GLU A 218 28.99 12.18 -11.71
C GLU A 218 30.22 12.94 -12.19
N SER A 219 30.30 14.25 -11.87
CA SER A 219 31.43 15.10 -12.22
C SER A 219 32.52 15.24 -11.16
N VAL A 220 32.50 14.41 -10.11
CA VAL A 220 33.36 14.54 -8.92
C VAL A 220 34.86 14.59 -9.26
N ARG A 221 35.31 13.88 -10.32
CA ARG A 221 36.70 13.93 -10.79
C ARG A 221 37.07 15.31 -11.30
N SER A 222 36.18 15.94 -12.08
CA SER A 222 36.38 17.30 -12.59
C SER A 222 36.34 18.34 -11.47
N VAL A 223 35.35 18.20 -10.55
CA VAL A 223 35.24 19.10 -9.37
C VAL A 223 36.54 19.07 -8.57
N LYS A 224 37.09 17.86 -8.28
CA LYS A 224 38.36 17.71 -7.55
C LYS A 224 39.57 18.22 -8.36
N ALA A 225 39.61 17.95 -9.66
CA ALA A 225 40.74 18.39 -10.53
C ALA A 225 40.85 19.92 -10.62
N PHE A 226 39.73 20.63 -10.58
CA PHE A 226 39.67 22.08 -10.63
C PHE A 226 39.54 22.77 -9.27
N GLY A 227 39.52 22.01 -8.15
CA GLY A 227 39.42 22.58 -6.81
C GLY A 227 38.08 23.32 -6.54
N ARG A 228 36.97 22.89 -7.18
CA ARG A 228 35.69 23.60 -7.15
C ARG A 228 34.66 23.00 -6.16
N GLN A 229 35.13 22.36 -5.08
CA GLN A 229 34.26 21.75 -4.08
C GLN A 229 33.32 22.76 -3.42
N GLU A 230 33.86 23.92 -2.99
CA GLU A 230 33.06 24.97 -2.35
C GLU A 230 31.94 25.52 -3.25
N MET A 231 32.22 25.58 -4.57
CA MET A 231 31.21 26.03 -5.54
C MET A 231 30.03 25.02 -5.63
N GLU A 232 30.30 23.72 -5.65
CA GLU A 232 29.27 22.68 -5.69
C GLU A 232 28.51 22.59 -4.35
N GLU A 233 29.21 22.74 -3.22
CA GLU A 233 28.58 22.80 -1.90
C GLU A 233 27.65 24.01 -1.78
N GLY A 234 28.10 25.21 -2.27
CA GLY A 234 27.24 26.39 -2.31
C GLY A 234 26.01 26.23 -3.18
N ARG A 235 26.13 25.54 -4.32
CA ARG A 235 24.98 25.21 -5.18
C ARG A 235 23.98 24.28 -4.50
N LEU A 236 24.48 23.27 -3.78
CA LEU A 236 23.61 22.38 -2.99
C LEU A 236 22.93 23.14 -1.86
N ASP A 237 23.65 24.05 -1.17
CA ASP A 237 23.11 24.84 -0.08
C ASP A 237 21.96 25.75 -0.55
N GLU A 238 22.11 26.41 -1.71
CA GLU A 238 21.06 27.24 -2.32
C GLU A 238 19.76 26.43 -2.57
N VAL A 239 19.88 25.28 -3.26
CA VAL A 239 18.72 24.44 -3.58
C VAL A 239 18.12 23.82 -2.30
N SER A 240 18.96 23.49 -1.32
CA SER A 240 18.53 22.98 -0.01
C SER A 240 17.73 24.04 0.74
N HIS A 241 18.18 25.29 0.78
CA HIS A 241 17.45 26.40 1.39
C HIS A 241 16.09 26.67 0.72
N GLU A 242 16.01 26.59 -0.61
CA GLU A 242 14.71 26.70 -1.32
C GLU A 242 13.78 25.55 -0.94
N THR A 243 14.30 24.32 -0.81
CA THR A 243 13.54 23.17 -0.33
C THR A 243 13.02 23.38 1.08
N VAL A 244 13.84 23.92 2.00
CA VAL A 244 13.43 24.23 3.37
C VAL A 244 12.30 25.25 3.37
N LYS A 245 12.41 26.35 2.60
CA LYS A 245 11.35 27.37 2.48
C LYS A 245 10.03 26.76 2.00
N ALA A 246 10.09 25.93 0.94
CA ALA A 246 8.91 25.25 0.42
C ALA A 246 8.31 24.27 1.44
N ALA A 247 9.16 23.52 2.16
CA ALA A 247 8.74 22.58 3.21
C ALA A 247 8.07 23.28 4.38
N LEU A 248 8.63 24.39 4.85
CA LEU A 248 8.03 25.21 5.91
C LEU A 248 6.68 25.79 5.50
N LYS A 249 6.56 26.29 4.25
CA LYS A 249 5.28 26.77 3.70
C LYS A 249 4.24 25.65 3.64
N ALA A 250 4.62 24.46 3.15
CA ALA A 250 3.75 23.29 3.14
C ALA A 250 3.36 22.85 4.56
N ARG A 251 4.30 22.84 5.49
CA ARG A 251 4.06 22.51 6.90
C ARG A 251 3.10 23.49 7.55
N ARG A 252 3.29 24.80 7.31
CA ARG A 252 2.39 25.85 7.81
C ARG A 252 0.94 25.62 7.37
N VAL A 253 0.74 25.33 6.09
CA VAL A 253 -0.58 24.97 5.59
C VAL A 253 -1.09 23.72 6.30
N LYS A 254 -0.34 22.62 6.29
CA LYS A 254 -0.76 21.32 6.87
C LYS A 254 -1.08 21.41 8.38
N SER A 255 -0.32 22.21 9.13
CA SER A 255 -0.50 22.33 10.58
C SER A 255 -1.76 23.12 11.01
N LEU A 256 -2.41 23.85 10.08
CA LEU A 256 -3.69 24.52 10.35
C LEU A 256 -4.87 23.55 10.43
N LEU A 257 -4.74 22.34 9.86
CA LEU A 257 -5.84 21.38 9.82
C LEU A 257 -6.26 20.92 11.21
N SER A 258 -5.30 20.51 12.05
CA SER A 258 -5.58 19.99 13.39
C SER A 258 -6.26 21.04 14.31
N PRO A 259 -5.76 22.27 14.44
CA PRO A 259 -6.44 23.30 15.23
C PRO A 259 -7.86 23.61 14.78
N ILE A 260 -8.09 23.70 13.47
CA ILE A 260 -9.44 24.00 12.94
C ILE A 260 -10.43 22.88 13.29
N VAL A 261 -10.01 21.62 13.10
CA VAL A 261 -10.84 20.48 13.50
C VAL A 261 -11.09 20.50 15.00
N SER A 262 -10.06 20.73 15.83
CA SER A 262 -10.21 20.81 17.29
C SER A 262 -11.16 21.91 17.74
N ILE A 263 -11.07 23.11 17.14
CA ILE A 263 -12.01 24.20 17.42
C ILE A 263 -13.43 23.81 17.04
N THR A 264 -13.63 23.21 15.87
CA THR A 264 -14.96 22.78 15.43
C THR A 264 -15.55 21.74 16.38
N VAL A 265 -14.75 20.74 16.80
CA VAL A 265 -15.17 19.74 17.78
C VAL A 265 -15.52 20.40 19.12
N SER A 266 -14.67 21.34 19.61
CA SER A 266 -14.91 22.07 20.86
C SER A 266 -16.20 22.90 20.82
N LEU A 267 -16.51 23.53 19.68
CA LEU A 267 -17.78 24.25 19.50
C LEU A 267 -18.99 23.29 19.56
N CYS A 268 -18.88 22.11 18.92
CA CYS A 268 -19.92 21.09 19.03
C CYS A 268 -20.10 20.60 20.48
N VAL A 269 -19.00 20.31 21.16
CA VAL A 269 -19.01 19.90 22.57
C VAL A 269 -19.64 20.99 23.43
N GLY A 270 -19.27 22.26 23.25
CA GLY A 270 -19.84 23.40 23.97
C GLY A 270 -21.34 23.55 23.75
N PHE A 271 -21.81 23.41 22.50
CA PHE A 271 -23.23 23.43 22.19
C PHE A 271 -24.01 22.27 22.86
N VAL A 272 -23.47 21.04 22.77
CA VAL A 272 -24.07 19.84 23.39
C VAL A 272 -24.08 19.98 24.92
N LEU A 273 -23.04 20.51 25.53
CA LEU A 273 -22.99 20.79 26.98
C LEU A 273 -24.08 21.80 27.37
N TRP A 274 -24.16 22.93 26.67
CA TRP A 274 -25.13 23.97 26.99
C TRP A 274 -26.58 23.45 26.84
N ARG A 275 -26.89 22.80 25.72
CA ARG A 275 -28.23 22.26 25.48
C ARG A 275 -28.54 21.07 26.41
N GLY A 276 -27.54 20.20 26.65
CA GLY A 276 -27.64 19.02 27.52
C GLY A 276 -27.89 19.41 28.98
N ALA A 277 -27.23 20.44 29.48
CA ALA A 277 -27.51 20.98 30.80
C ALA A 277 -28.97 21.44 30.94
N GLY A 278 -29.51 22.10 29.90
CA GLY A 278 -30.92 22.50 29.89
C GLY A 278 -31.89 21.32 29.89
N LEU A 279 -31.55 20.20 29.26
CA LEU A 279 -32.37 18.96 29.27
C LEU A 279 -32.26 18.23 30.61
N ILE A 280 -31.11 18.23 31.26
CA ILE A 280 -30.91 17.62 32.58
C ILE A 280 -31.72 18.39 33.64
N ILE A 281 -31.73 19.74 33.62
CA ILE A 281 -32.52 20.57 34.53
C ILE A 281 -34.04 20.28 34.37
N ARG A 282 -34.48 19.82 33.18
CA ARG A 282 -35.88 19.48 32.89
C ARG A 282 -36.19 17.98 33.08
N ASP A 283 -35.29 17.21 33.65
CA ASP A 283 -35.38 15.74 33.80
C ASP A 283 -35.61 14.98 32.50
N ALA A 284 -35.27 15.60 31.34
CA ALA A 284 -35.38 14.98 30.01
C ALA A 284 -34.14 14.16 29.59
N MET A 285 -33.04 14.26 30.33
CA MET A 285 -31.78 13.56 30.08
C MET A 285 -31.00 13.34 31.39
N THR A 286 -30.31 12.20 31.49
CA THR A 286 -29.45 11.91 32.66
C THR A 286 -28.04 12.45 32.42
N ILE A 287 -27.31 12.70 33.54
CA ILE A 287 -25.90 13.16 33.48
C ILE A 287 -25.02 12.09 32.80
N GLY A 288 -25.28 10.82 33.09
CA GLY A 288 -24.54 9.72 32.45
C GLY A 288 -24.81 9.61 30.96
N ALA A 289 -26.06 9.85 30.49
CA ALA A 289 -26.35 9.87 29.06
C ALA A 289 -25.60 10.99 28.34
N LEU A 290 -25.54 12.22 28.93
CA LEU A 290 -24.76 13.31 28.41
C LEU A 290 -23.27 12.97 28.36
N THR A 291 -22.74 12.32 29.38
CA THR A 291 -21.31 11.91 29.45
C THR A 291 -20.97 10.89 28.37
N VAL A 292 -21.81 9.88 28.13
CA VAL A 292 -21.65 8.92 27.04
C VAL A 292 -21.67 9.63 25.68
N PHE A 293 -22.63 10.54 25.50
CA PHE A 293 -22.76 11.30 24.26
C PHE A 293 -21.52 12.13 23.97
N LEU A 294 -20.99 12.85 24.97
CA LEU A 294 -19.74 13.63 24.84
C LEU A 294 -18.52 12.74 24.55
N SER A 295 -18.46 11.56 25.16
CA SER A 295 -17.42 10.57 24.88
C SER A 295 -17.45 10.11 23.43
N TYR A 296 -18.62 9.81 22.90
CA TYR A 296 -18.78 9.45 21.50
C TYR A 296 -18.50 10.61 20.56
N LEU A 297 -18.96 11.80 20.88
CA LEU A 297 -18.69 12.99 20.08
C LEU A 297 -17.18 13.25 19.91
N ASN A 298 -16.41 13.13 21.01
CA ASN A 298 -14.96 13.27 20.98
C ASN A 298 -14.27 12.16 20.15
N LYS A 299 -14.76 10.93 20.21
CA LYS A 299 -14.21 9.80 19.45
C LYS A 299 -14.64 9.77 17.98
N PHE A 300 -15.81 10.30 17.65
CA PHE A 300 -16.44 10.22 16.34
C PHE A 300 -15.64 10.86 15.21
N PHE A 301 -14.99 11.98 15.48
CA PHE A 301 -14.27 12.73 14.44
C PHE A 301 -12.96 12.10 14.01
N LYS A 302 -12.33 11.26 14.84
CA LYS A 302 -11.09 10.57 14.49
C LYS A 302 -11.27 9.57 13.34
N PRO A 303 -12.20 8.60 13.40
CA PRO A 303 -12.53 7.72 12.27
C PRO A 303 -12.83 8.47 10.97
N VAL A 304 -13.60 9.56 11.05
CA VAL A 304 -13.94 10.39 9.88
C VAL A 304 -12.68 10.99 9.23
N GLN A 305 -11.75 11.48 10.05
CA GLN A 305 -10.47 12.01 9.55
C GLN A 305 -9.59 10.92 8.96
N ASP A 306 -9.55 9.74 9.56
CA ASP A 306 -8.73 8.61 9.12
C ASP A 306 -9.26 8.07 7.79
N LEU A 307 -10.56 7.92 7.60
CA LEU A 307 -11.19 7.61 6.30
C LEU A 307 -10.79 8.63 5.21
N ALA A 308 -10.76 9.93 5.54
CA ALA A 308 -10.33 10.95 4.58
C ALA A 308 -8.86 10.81 4.16
N LYS A 309 -7.97 10.35 5.05
CA LYS A 309 -6.56 10.09 4.76
C LYS A 309 -6.37 8.86 3.88
N MET A 310 -7.20 7.81 4.03
CA MET A 310 -7.11 6.54 3.29
C MET A 310 -7.24 6.72 1.78
N THR A 311 -7.91 7.77 1.31
CA THR A 311 -8.04 8.07 -0.12
C THR A 311 -6.68 8.13 -0.85
N ASN A 312 -5.62 8.62 -0.19
CA ASN A 312 -4.29 8.69 -0.80
C ASN A 312 -3.64 7.30 -0.89
N VAL A 313 -3.79 6.48 0.14
CA VAL A 313 -3.26 5.12 0.18
C VAL A 313 -3.92 4.27 -0.90
N ILE A 314 -5.26 4.39 -1.04
CA ILE A 314 -6.02 3.73 -2.11
C ILE A 314 -5.51 4.14 -3.50
N ALA A 315 -5.31 5.44 -3.74
CA ALA A 315 -4.85 5.94 -5.03
C ALA A 315 -3.42 5.43 -5.36
N GLN A 316 -2.51 5.40 -4.38
CA GLN A 316 -1.16 4.87 -4.57
C GLN A 316 -1.17 3.36 -4.83
N ALA A 317 -1.97 2.62 -4.07
CA ALA A 317 -2.11 1.18 -4.27
C ALA A 317 -2.71 0.85 -5.64
N ALA A 318 -3.67 1.65 -6.13
CA ALA A 318 -4.25 1.48 -7.45
C ALA A 318 -3.19 1.64 -8.57
N VAL A 319 -2.34 2.66 -8.48
CA VAL A 319 -1.24 2.88 -9.44
C VAL A 319 -0.20 1.77 -9.35
N GLY A 320 0.19 1.35 -8.14
CA GLY A 320 1.12 0.23 -7.95
C GLY A 320 0.58 -1.09 -8.53
N MET A 321 -0.71 -1.36 -8.30
CA MET A 321 -1.38 -2.54 -8.85
C MET A 321 -1.43 -2.51 -10.38
N GLU A 322 -1.70 -1.36 -11.00
CA GLU A 322 -1.72 -1.19 -12.46
C GLU A 322 -0.34 -1.51 -13.06
N ARG A 323 0.75 -1.03 -12.45
CA ARG A 323 2.11 -1.33 -12.90
C ARG A 323 2.46 -2.82 -12.76
N ILE A 324 2.10 -3.43 -11.63
CA ILE A 324 2.32 -4.87 -11.42
C ILE A 324 1.52 -5.68 -12.44
N GLN A 325 0.27 -5.31 -12.68
CA GLN A 325 -0.57 -5.98 -13.65
C GLN A 325 -0.02 -5.84 -15.06
N ALA A 326 0.49 -4.66 -15.45
CA ALA A 326 1.15 -4.45 -16.74
C ALA A 326 2.34 -5.38 -16.94
N ILE A 327 3.14 -5.64 -15.89
CA ILE A 327 4.23 -6.63 -15.96
C ILE A 327 3.67 -8.03 -16.12
N LEU A 328 2.69 -8.43 -15.31
CA LEU A 328 2.14 -9.79 -15.31
C LEU A 328 1.35 -10.14 -16.60
N ASP A 329 0.77 -9.13 -17.25
CA ASP A 329 0.02 -9.28 -18.50
C ASP A 329 0.95 -9.22 -19.73
N THR A 330 2.27 -9.01 -19.53
CA THR A 330 3.23 -8.97 -20.64
C THR A 330 3.55 -10.36 -21.14
N ASP A 331 3.15 -10.65 -22.37
CA ASP A 331 3.30 -11.97 -23.02
C ASP A 331 4.55 -12.05 -23.94
N THR A 332 5.67 -11.44 -23.53
CA THR A 332 6.93 -11.53 -24.29
C THR A 332 7.77 -12.74 -23.86
N ILE A 333 7.14 -13.88 -23.60
CA ILE A 333 7.81 -15.15 -23.41
C ILE A 333 8.19 -15.69 -24.78
N ILE A 334 9.41 -16.24 -24.93
CA ILE A 334 9.79 -16.91 -26.18
C ILE A 334 8.88 -18.13 -26.35
N PRO A 335 8.04 -18.17 -27.39
CA PRO A 335 7.05 -19.24 -27.54
C PRO A 335 7.78 -20.58 -27.77
N GLN A 336 7.49 -21.57 -26.93
CA GLN A 336 7.98 -22.92 -27.11
C GLN A 336 6.92 -23.71 -27.82
N LYS A 337 7.31 -24.41 -28.90
CA LYS A 337 6.39 -25.29 -29.66
C LYS A 337 5.88 -26.40 -28.73
N PRO A 338 4.61 -26.81 -28.83
CA PRO A 338 4.05 -27.87 -27.97
C PRO A 338 4.78 -29.23 -28.14
N ASP A 339 5.31 -29.46 -29.31
CA ASP A 339 6.06 -30.65 -29.71
C ASP A 339 7.59 -30.50 -29.60
N ALA A 340 8.05 -29.44 -28.92
CA ALA A 340 9.48 -29.20 -28.71
C ALA A 340 10.13 -30.38 -27.98
N ARG A 341 11.19 -30.91 -28.58
CA ARG A 341 11.90 -32.08 -28.13
C ARG A 341 13.05 -31.75 -27.20
N ASP A 342 13.39 -32.68 -26.34
CA ASP A 342 14.61 -32.60 -25.54
C ASP A 342 15.82 -32.82 -26.47
N PRO A 343 16.85 -31.96 -26.45
CA PRO A 343 18.00 -32.08 -27.37
C PRO A 343 18.86 -33.31 -27.14
N GLY A 344 18.70 -34.03 -26.01
CA GLY A 344 19.65 -35.08 -25.61
C GLY A 344 21.05 -34.47 -25.42
N LYS A 345 22.11 -35.24 -25.69
CA LYS A 345 23.49 -34.75 -25.67
C LYS A 345 23.85 -34.13 -27.03
N LEU A 346 24.04 -32.81 -27.07
CA LEU A 346 24.44 -32.06 -28.26
C LEU A 346 25.91 -32.31 -28.62
N ARG A 347 26.19 -32.46 -29.90
CA ARG A 347 27.54 -32.59 -30.47
C ARG A 347 28.16 -31.22 -30.74
N GLY A 348 27.31 -30.21 -31.02
CA GLY A 348 27.69 -28.80 -31.13
C GLY A 348 28.00 -28.36 -32.58
N GLU A 349 27.41 -28.98 -33.60
CA GLU A 349 27.38 -28.37 -34.93
C GLU A 349 26.37 -27.24 -34.93
N ILE A 350 26.75 -26.03 -35.39
CA ILE A 350 25.85 -24.87 -35.48
C ILE A 350 25.81 -24.37 -36.92
N VAL A 351 24.60 -24.26 -37.47
CA VAL A 351 24.39 -23.80 -38.85
C VAL A 351 23.42 -22.62 -38.86
N PHE A 352 23.83 -21.53 -39.49
CA PHE A 352 22.98 -20.38 -39.81
C PHE A 352 22.65 -20.49 -41.30
N GLU A 353 21.37 -20.51 -41.62
CA GLU A 353 20.87 -20.59 -43.02
C GLU A 353 20.03 -19.35 -43.32
N HIS A 354 20.53 -18.48 -44.17
CA HIS A 354 19.87 -17.25 -44.63
C HIS A 354 19.32 -16.39 -43.50
N VAL A 355 20.05 -16.30 -42.38
CA VAL A 355 19.58 -15.63 -41.18
C VAL A 355 19.62 -14.13 -41.34
N ALA A 356 18.46 -13.50 -41.17
CA ALA A 356 18.32 -12.06 -40.97
C ALA A 356 17.72 -11.77 -39.59
N PHE A 357 18.14 -10.67 -38.97
CA PHE A 357 17.61 -10.26 -37.67
C PHE A 357 17.61 -8.74 -37.53
N ALA A 358 16.55 -8.23 -36.87
CA ALA A 358 16.41 -6.83 -36.49
C ALA A 358 15.79 -6.74 -35.08
N TYR A 359 16.38 -5.91 -34.20
CA TYR A 359 15.74 -5.54 -32.93
C TYR A 359 14.56 -4.60 -33.17
N ASP A 360 14.74 -3.64 -34.09
CA ASP A 360 13.70 -2.78 -34.65
C ASP A 360 13.51 -3.15 -36.11
N PRO A 361 12.28 -3.46 -36.57
CA PRO A 361 12.01 -3.78 -37.99
C PRO A 361 12.55 -2.76 -38.99
N ALA A 362 12.68 -1.49 -38.58
CA ALA A 362 13.23 -0.42 -39.41
C ALA A 362 14.78 -0.45 -39.52
N ALA A 363 15.46 -1.19 -38.62
CA ALA A 363 16.93 -1.20 -38.54
C ALA A 363 17.50 -2.63 -38.51
N PRO A 364 17.61 -3.32 -39.65
CA PRO A 364 18.14 -4.69 -39.72
C PRO A 364 19.61 -4.73 -39.34
N VAL A 365 19.96 -5.62 -38.39
CA VAL A 365 21.32 -5.81 -37.85
C VAL A 365 22.06 -6.92 -38.56
N LEU A 366 21.39 -8.05 -38.82
CA LEU A 366 21.92 -9.18 -39.58
C LEU A 366 21.18 -9.29 -40.89
N ARG A 367 21.93 -9.57 -41.98
CA ARG A 367 21.37 -9.70 -43.33
C ARG A 367 22.00 -10.92 -43.98
N ASP A 368 21.19 -11.92 -44.32
CA ASP A 368 21.58 -13.12 -45.06
C ASP A 368 22.85 -13.82 -44.52
N ILE A 369 22.93 -14.06 -43.22
CA ILE A 369 24.04 -14.77 -42.61
C ILE A 369 23.96 -16.25 -42.92
N ASN A 370 25.01 -16.75 -43.57
CA ASN A 370 25.23 -18.16 -43.86
C ASN A 370 26.56 -18.59 -43.23
N LEU A 371 26.50 -19.44 -42.17
CA LEU A 371 27.68 -19.84 -41.42
C LEU A 371 27.51 -21.27 -40.88
N THR A 372 28.52 -22.10 -41.05
CA THR A 372 28.59 -23.44 -40.47
C THR A 372 29.78 -23.54 -39.52
N ILE A 373 29.53 -23.91 -38.26
CA ILE A 373 30.51 -24.19 -37.24
C ILE A 373 30.48 -25.67 -36.90
N LYS A 374 31.60 -26.33 -37.15
CA LYS A 374 31.71 -27.79 -36.89
C LYS A 374 31.95 -28.09 -35.40
N PRO A 375 31.60 -29.28 -34.92
CA PRO A 375 31.90 -29.73 -33.56
C PRO A 375 33.38 -29.55 -33.21
N GLY A 376 33.70 -29.00 -32.04
CA GLY A 376 35.09 -28.74 -31.58
C GLY A 376 35.81 -27.59 -32.26
N GLN A 377 35.19 -26.91 -33.23
CA GLN A 377 35.78 -25.75 -33.88
C GLN A 377 35.78 -24.52 -32.98
N ARG A 378 36.88 -23.74 -33.00
CA ARG A 378 36.96 -22.40 -32.38
C ARG A 378 36.79 -21.34 -33.47
N VAL A 379 35.79 -20.47 -33.27
CA VAL A 379 35.46 -19.44 -34.25
C VAL A 379 35.61 -18.07 -33.57
N GLY A 380 36.38 -17.17 -34.17
CA GLY A 380 36.50 -15.77 -33.78
C GLY A 380 35.56 -14.90 -34.61
N VAL A 381 34.69 -14.12 -33.98
CA VAL A 381 33.78 -13.17 -34.64
C VAL A 381 34.37 -11.76 -34.47
N CYS A 382 34.87 -11.18 -35.54
CA CYS A 382 35.54 -9.87 -35.56
C CYS A 382 34.70 -8.87 -36.37
N GLY A 383 34.83 -7.59 -36.07
CA GLY A 383 34.17 -6.50 -36.82
C GLY A 383 33.97 -5.25 -35.97
N PRO A 384 33.49 -4.14 -36.56
CA PRO A 384 33.27 -2.88 -35.89
C PRO A 384 32.22 -2.98 -34.78
N THR A 385 32.22 -2.02 -33.87
CA THR A 385 31.14 -1.90 -32.85
C THR A 385 29.81 -1.66 -33.57
N GLY A 386 28.76 -2.35 -33.14
CA GLY A 386 27.44 -2.32 -33.81
C GLY A 386 27.30 -3.28 -35.00
N GLY A 387 28.36 -4.01 -35.41
CA GLY A 387 28.34 -4.94 -36.56
C GLY A 387 27.59 -6.28 -36.33
N GLY A 388 26.79 -6.40 -35.30
CA GLY A 388 25.95 -7.57 -35.08
C GLY A 388 26.63 -8.79 -34.42
N LYS A 389 27.90 -8.68 -33.96
CA LYS A 389 28.66 -9.80 -33.35
C LYS A 389 27.94 -10.45 -32.19
N SER A 390 27.51 -9.66 -31.22
CA SER A 390 26.76 -10.14 -30.03
C SER A 390 25.38 -10.68 -30.43
N THR A 391 24.79 -10.14 -31.49
CA THR A 391 23.49 -10.60 -32.01
C THR A 391 23.57 -12.01 -32.56
N VAL A 392 24.62 -12.36 -33.32
CA VAL A 392 24.87 -13.72 -33.81
C VAL A 392 24.96 -14.68 -32.63
N LEU A 393 25.73 -14.33 -31.59
CA LEU A 393 25.87 -15.15 -30.38
C LEU A 393 24.55 -15.31 -29.62
N SER A 394 23.70 -14.28 -29.62
CA SER A 394 22.40 -14.29 -28.91
C SER A 394 21.33 -15.17 -29.59
N LEU A 395 21.48 -15.46 -30.89
CA LEU A 395 20.57 -16.34 -31.60
C LEU A 395 20.84 -17.83 -31.30
N ILE A 396 22.06 -18.23 -30.92
CA ILE A 396 22.43 -19.63 -30.64
C ILE A 396 21.64 -20.18 -29.43
N PRO A 397 21.63 -19.48 -28.23
CA PRO A 397 20.82 -19.93 -27.09
C PRO A 397 19.36 -19.52 -27.23
N ARG A 398 18.94 -19.07 -28.40
CA ARG A 398 17.59 -18.61 -28.68
C ARG A 398 17.12 -17.54 -27.68
N PHE A 399 17.93 -16.50 -27.45
CA PHE A 399 17.50 -15.31 -26.72
C PHE A 399 16.55 -14.47 -27.57
N TYR A 400 16.67 -14.57 -28.89
CA TYR A 400 15.79 -14.02 -29.90
C TYR A 400 15.57 -15.05 -30.99
N ASP A 401 14.43 -14.99 -31.65
CA ASP A 401 14.20 -15.74 -32.86
C ASP A 401 14.65 -14.91 -34.09
N PRO A 402 15.24 -15.50 -35.13
CA PRO A 402 15.61 -14.78 -36.37
C PRO A 402 14.35 -14.22 -37.04
N THR A 403 14.49 -13.04 -37.68
CA THR A 403 13.40 -12.45 -38.46
C THR A 403 13.15 -13.23 -39.79
N GLN A 404 14.23 -13.75 -40.38
CA GLN A 404 14.19 -14.61 -41.55
C GLN A 404 15.30 -15.65 -41.44
N GLY A 405 15.14 -16.77 -42.16
CA GLY A 405 16.06 -17.90 -42.10
C GLY A 405 15.90 -18.73 -40.81
N ARG A 406 16.89 -19.57 -40.50
CA ARG A 406 16.85 -20.47 -39.37
C ARG A 406 18.25 -20.73 -38.81
N VAL A 407 18.31 -21.01 -37.51
CA VAL A 407 19.51 -21.49 -36.82
C VAL A 407 19.30 -22.94 -36.43
N LEU A 408 20.25 -23.79 -36.82
CA LEU A 408 20.19 -25.20 -36.48
C LEU A 408 21.33 -25.56 -35.54
N ILE A 409 21.07 -26.50 -34.64
CA ILE A 409 22.08 -27.16 -33.80
C ILE A 409 21.93 -28.66 -33.99
N ASP A 410 23.02 -29.34 -34.42
CA ASP A 410 23.04 -30.74 -34.81
C ASP A 410 21.95 -31.13 -35.83
N GLY A 411 21.70 -30.24 -36.82
CA GLY A 411 20.74 -30.44 -37.89
C GLY A 411 19.28 -30.15 -37.52
N VAL A 412 19.00 -29.67 -36.31
CA VAL A 412 17.66 -29.38 -35.81
C VAL A 412 17.52 -27.89 -35.51
N GLU A 413 16.43 -27.29 -35.94
CA GLU A 413 16.14 -25.90 -35.68
C GLU A 413 16.05 -25.61 -34.18
N VAL A 414 16.71 -24.54 -33.69
CA VAL A 414 16.71 -24.18 -32.27
C VAL A 414 15.29 -23.94 -31.71
N ALA A 415 14.34 -23.58 -32.59
CA ALA A 415 12.93 -23.41 -32.25
C ALA A 415 12.21 -24.72 -31.90
N ASP A 416 12.74 -25.86 -32.35
CA ASP A 416 12.17 -27.19 -32.12
C ASP A 416 12.71 -27.87 -30.85
N TYR A 417 13.66 -27.23 -30.15
CA TYR A 417 14.17 -27.71 -28.88
C TYR A 417 13.46 -27.12 -27.69
N LYS A 418 13.36 -27.88 -26.59
CA LYS A 418 13.01 -27.33 -25.27
C LYS A 418 14.10 -26.39 -24.84
N LEU A 419 13.73 -25.12 -24.48
CA LEU A 419 14.67 -24.07 -24.15
C LEU A 419 15.61 -24.44 -22.98
N ASP A 420 15.07 -25.07 -21.93
CA ASP A 420 15.87 -25.45 -20.76
C ASP A 420 16.91 -26.52 -21.11
N GLY A 421 16.53 -27.51 -21.91
CA GLY A 421 17.44 -28.56 -22.38
C GLY A 421 18.52 -28.02 -23.34
N LEU A 422 18.19 -27.08 -24.19
CA LEU A 422 19.12 -26.42 -25.12
C LEU A 422 20.11 -25.56 -24.35
N ARG A 423 19.61 -24.64 -23.52
CA ARG A 423 20.43 -23.69 -22.76
C ARG A 423 21.29 -24.35 -21.70
N GLY A 424 20.81 -25.44 -21.11
CA GLY A 424 21.57 -26.22 -20.13
C GLY A 424 22.86 -26.85 -20.66
N GLN A 425 23.04 -26.91 -22.00
CA GLN A 425 24.24 -27.42 -22.65
C GLN A 425 25.10 -26.34 -23.32
N ILE A 426 24.71 -25.07 -23.20
CA ILE A 426 25.45 -23.91 -23.75
C ILE A 426 26.09 -23.17 -22.59
N GLY A 427 27.40 -23.17 -22.52
CA GLY A 427 28.17 -22.29 -21.62
C GLY A 427 28.28 -20.90 -22.22
N SER A 428 27.78 -19.87 -21.54
CA SER A 428 27.87 -18.48 -21.97
C SER A 428 28.66 -17.67 -20.93
N VAL A 429 29.66 -16.94 -21.38
CA VAL A 429 30.37 -15.94 -20.58
C VAL A 429 30.02 -14.57 -21.13
N VAL A 430 29.42 -13.72 -20.28
CA VAL A 430 28.92 -12.38 -20.65
C VAL A 430 29.86 -11.32 -20.09
#